data_9a89df98a5d251909fed388820f4ba3c
#
_entry.id   9a89df98a5d251909fed388820f4ba3c
#
_cell.length_a   1.000
_cell.length_b   1.000
_cell.length_c   1.000
_cell.angle_alpha   90.00
_cell.angle_beta   90.00
_cell.angle_gamma   90.00
#
_symmetry.space_group_name_H-M   'P 1'
#
loop_
_entity.id
_entity.type
_entity.pdbx_description
1 polymer ?
#
loop_
_entity_poly.entity_id
_entity_poly.type
_entity_poly.pdbx_seq_one_letter_code
_entity_poly.pdbx_strand_id
1 'polypeptide(L)'
;TAGHKCIGYCAYDKFARASYEAMYDTEGEWKAHDVTKLKSEDVPYADIWCFGFPCQDISVAGKQRGLVGKRSGIYYNIIDLLKGKEESAKPSYLLVENVKNLLSINAGFDFASVLFEMDEAGYDCRWQVLNSKNFGVPQNRERVFIIANLRSRGRREILPLTGENAAALNQLIGGMQGYRVYGTDGISATLVGNAGGV
;
A
#
# COMPACT_ATOMS: atom_id res chain seq x y z
N THR A 1 -7.19 -17.64 3.54
CA THR A 1 -6.10 -16.98 4.28
C THR A 1 -4.76 -17.54 3.83
N ALA A 2 -3.74 -16.71 3.72
CA ALA A 2 -2.40 -17.13 3.30
C ALA A 2 -1.59 -17.85 4.42
N GLY A 3 -2.24 -18.22 5.54
CA GLY A 3 -1.61 -18.90 6.68
C GLY A 3 -0.79 -17.99 7.60
N HIS A 4 -0.85 -16.67 7.40
CA HIS A 4 -0.21 -15.70 8.29
C HIS A 4 -1.11 -15.36 9.48
N LYS A 5 -0.48 -15.08 10.63
CA LYS A 5 -1.16 -14.57 11.83
C LYS A 5 -1.00 -13.04 11.84
N CYS A 6 -2.12 -12.31 11.97
CA CYS A 6 -2.07 -10.87 12.22
C CYS A 6 -1.51 -10.63 13.64
N ILE A 7 -0.55 -9.73 13.76
CA ILE A 7 0.05 -9.34 15.05
C ILE A 7 -0.57 -8.04 15.54
N GLY A 8 -1.07 -7.21 14.62
CA GLY A 8 -1.71 -5.96 14.97
C GLY A 8 -1.83 -5.02 13.79
N TYR A 9 -2.45 -3.88 14.04
CA TYR A 9 -2.67 -2.86 13.03
C TYR A 9 -2.58 -1.44 13.60
N CYS A 10 -2.32 -0.50 12.71
CA CYS A 10 -2.44 0.94 12.95
C CYS A 10 -3.37 1.54 11.91
N ALA A 11 -4.49 2.13 12.31
CA ALA A 11 -5.43 2.77 11.39
C ALA A 11 -6.04 4.03 12.00
N TYR A 12 -5.95 5.15 11.26
CA TYR A 12 -6.43 6.44 11.74
C TYR A 12 -7.96 6.53 11.71
N ASP A 13 -8.59 6.06 10.64
CA ASP A 13 -10.04 6.15 10.47
C ASP A 13 -10.78 5.21 11.43
N LYS A 14 -11.68 5.77 12.24
CA LYS A 14 -12.46 5.02 13.24
C LYS A 14 -13.44 4.03 12.63
N PHE A 15 -13.98 4.33 11.45
CA PHE A 15 -14.93 3.45 10.77
C PHE A 15 -14.21 2.27 10.12
N ALA A 16 -13.00 2.50 9.57
CA ALA A 16 -12.15 1.42 9.09
C ALA A 16 -11.77 0.46 10.22
N ARG A 17 -11.42 0.97 11.41
CA ARG A 17 -11.15 0.12 12.59
C ARG A 17 -12.38 -0.68 13.01
N ALA A 18 -13.54 -0.03 13.16
CA ALA A 18 -14.77 -0.72 13.53
C ALA A 18 -15.17 -1.81 12.53
N SER A 19 -14.98 -1.54 11.22
CA SER A 19 -15.23 -2.53 10.17
C SER A 19 -14.26 -3.70 10.26
N TYR A 20 -12.98 -3.44 10.49
CA TYR A 20 -11.97 -4.49 10.65
C TYR A 20 -12.27 -5.39 11.85
N GLU A 21 -12.55 -4.79 13.01
CA GLU A 21 -12.88 -5.49 14.24
C GLU A 21 -14.20 -6.28 14.16
N ALA A 22 -15.15 -5.84 13.32
CA ALA A 22 -16.38 -6.57 13.07
C ALA A 22 -16.18 -7.80 12.15
N MET A 23 -15.16 -7.78 11.28
CA MET A 23 -14.91 -8.85 10.32
C MET A 23 -13.90 -9.91 10.82
N TYR A 24 -13.03 -9.55 11.74
CA TYR A 24 -11.93 -10.39 12.20
C TYR A 24 -11.90 -10.50 13.72
N ASP A 25 -11.46 -11.66 14.21
CA ASP A 25 -11.10 -11.79 15.62
C ASP A 25 -9.77 -11.06 15.85
N THR A 26 -9.83 -9.99 16.61
CA THR A 26 -8.70 -9.11 16.91
C THR A 26 -8.27 -9.20 18.38
N GLU A 27 -8.69 -10.25 19.10
CA GLU A 27 -8.28 -10.47 20.48
C GLU A 27 -6.76 -10.73 20.55
N GLY A 28 -6.08 -9.97 21.38
CA GLY A 28 -4.62 -10.06 21.53
C GLY A 28 -3.82 -9.35 20.43
N GLU A 29 -4.44 -8.75 19.42
CA GLU A 29 -3.73 -7.92 18.45
C GLU A 29 -3.29 -6.58 19.04
N TRP A 30 -2.08 -6.15 18.71
CA TRP A 30 -1.62 -4.79 18.98
C TRP A 30 -2.42 -3.79 18.14
N LYS A 31 -2.86 -2.69 18.76
CA LYS A 31 -3.71 -1.69 18.12
C LYS A 31 -3.14 -0.29 18.30
N ALA A 32 -3.01 0.45 17.21
CA ALA A 32 -2.68 1.86 17.22
C ALA A 32 -3.57 2.66 16.27
N HIS A 33 -3.65 3.97 16.49
CA HIS A 33 -4.56 4.82 15.75
C HIS A 33 -3.85 5.81 14.82
N ASP A 34 -2.65 6.21 15.14
CA ASP A 34 -1.95 7.29 14.44
C ASP A 34 -0.45 6.96 14.33
N VAL A 35 -0.02 6.57 13.14
CA VAL A 35 1.37 6.18 12.88
C VAL A 35 2.35 7.33 13.13
N THR A 36 1.90 8.58 13.02
CA THR A 36 2.74 9.76 13.20
C THR A 36 3.12 10.02 14.67
N LYS A 37 2.47 9.33 15.59
CA LYS A 37 2.70 9.43 17.04
C LYS A 37 3.47 8.26 17.61
N LEU A 38 3.71 7.23 16.80
CA LEU A 38 4.41 6.04 17.23
C LEU A 38 5.92 6.25 17.26
N LYS A 39 6.56 5.55 18.16
CA LYS A 39 8.01 5.34 18.19
C LYS A 39 8.32 3.92 17.76
N SER A 40 9.56 3.68 17.36
CA SER A 40 10.00 2.35 16.90
C SER A 40 9.81 1.26 17.95
N GLU A 41 9.96 1.60 19.23
CA GLU A 41 9.77 0.72 20.38
C GLU A 41 8.30 0.34 20.62
N ASP A 42 7.34 1.20 20.22
CA ASP A 42 5.90 0.96 20.41
C ASP A 42 5.37 -0.14 19.49
N VAL A 43 6.03 -0.37 18.35
CA VAL A 43 5.55 -1.29 17.32
C VAL A 43 6.14 -2.67 17.58
N PRO A 44 5.31 -3.72 17.81
CA PRO A 44 5.79 -5.06 18.08
C PRO A 44 6.53 -5.66 16.89
N TYR A 45 7.30 -6.71 17.14
CA TYR A 45 7.92 -7.47 16.07
C TYR A 45 6.85 -8.15 15.19
N ALA A 46 7.05 -8.06 13.89
CA ALA A 46 6.31 -8.83 12.89
C ALA A 46 7.25 -9.16 11.72
N ASP A 47 7.08 -10.32 11.11
CA ASP A 47 7.90 -10.73 9.97
C ASP A 47 7.62 -9.91 8.72
N ILE A 48 6.37 -9.43 8.58
CA ILE A 48 5.90 -8.68 7.41
C ILE A 48 5.17 -7.43 7.88
N TRP A 49 5.53 -6.28 7.33
CA TRP A 49 4.72 -5.07 7.41
C TRP A 49 4.01 -4.82 6.09
N CYS A 50 2.67 -4.66 6.15
CA CYS A 50 1.84 -4.31 5.00
C CYS A 50 1.32 -2.89 5.18
N PHE A 51 1.54 -2.01 4.22
CA PHE A 51 1.02 -0.65 4.29
C PHE A 51 0.81 -0.01 2.92
N GLY A 52 -0.09 0.98 2.89
CA GLY A 52 -0.22 1.95 1.80
C GLY A 52 -0.05 3.35 2.37
N PHE A 53 0.21 4.32 1.52
CA PHE A 53 0.34 5.72 1.89
C PHE A 53 -0.25 6.62 0.79
N PRO A 54 -0.74 7.83 1.12
CA PRO A 54 -1.19 8.78 0.11
C PRO A 54 -0.04 9.19 -0.82
N CYS A 55 -0.24 9.08 -2.14
CA CYS A 55 0.80 9.45 -3.11
C CYS A 55 1.20 10.95 -3.03
N GLN A 56 0.32 11.79 -2.50
CA GLN A 56 0.56 13.22 -2.31
C GLN A 56 1.61 13.51 -1.23
N ASP A 57 1.79 12.61 -0.26
CA ASP A 57 2.73 12.78 0.85
C ASP A 57 4.19 12.91 0.40
N ILE A 58 4.55 12.27 -0.71
CA ILE A 58 5.90 12.29 -1.27
C ILE A 58 6.14 13.61 -2.03
N SER A 59 5.17 14.05 -2.83
CA SER A 59 5.28 15.25 -3.68
C SER A 59 5.46 16.53 -2.88
N VAL A 60 4.89 16.62 -1.69
CA VAL A 60 5.05 17.79 -0.79
C VAL A 60 6.50 17.89 -0.29
N ALA A 61 7.12 16.78 0.04
CA ALA A 61 8.53 16.75 0.47
C ALA A 61 9.48 17.12 -0.67
N GLY A 62 9.18 16.74 -1.93
CA GLY A 62 9.99 17.08 -3.11
C GLY A 62 9.97 18.55 -3.50
N LYS A 63 8.91 19.31 -3.19
CA LYS A 63 8.82 20.74 -3.49
C LYS A 63 9.61 21.65 -2.55
N GLN A 64 9.96 21.16 -1.36
CA GLN A 64 10.81 21.88 -0.42
C GLN A 64 12.29 21.58 -0.70
N ARG A 65 12.80 22.09 -1.83
CA ARG A 65 14.21 22.06 -2.20
C ARG A 65 15.05 22.91 -1.25
N GLY A 66 15.44 22.32 -0.14
CA GLY A 66 16.45 22.82 0.77
C GLY A 66 16.87 21.69 1.68
N LEU A 67 18.16 21.47 1.81
CA LEU A 67 18.82 20.39 2.57
C LEU A 67 18.41 20.28 4.07
N VAL A 68 17.36 20.99 4.50
CA VAL A 68 16.89 21.05 5.89
C VAL A 68 15.33 20.94 5.97
N GLY A 69 14.63 20.66 4.89
CA GLY A 69 13.17 20.50 4.90
C GLY A 69 12.77 19.26 5.70
N LYS A 70 11.94 19.45 6.74
CA LYS A 70 11.37 18.36 7.52
C LYS A 70 10.61 17.44 6.58
N ARG A 71 11.06 16.20 6.40
CA ARG A 71 10.34 15.17 5.66
C ARG A 71 9.01 14.93 6.38
N SER A 72 7.91 15.28 5.75
CA SER A 72 6.56 15.15 6.31
C SER A 72 5.76 14.19 5.46
N GLY A 73 4.88 13.45 6.11
CA GLY A 73 3.99 12.49 5.47
C GLY A 73 4.05 11.11 6.12
N ILE A 74 2.97 10.37 5.97
CA ILE A 74 2.80 9.03 6.56
C ILE A 74 3.92 8.08 6.14
N TYR A 75 4.33 8.15 4.86
CA TYR A 75 5.40 7.32 4.33
C TYR A 75 6.72 7.51 5.12
N TYR A 76 7.14 8.75 5.33
CA TYR A 76 8.39 9.04 6.03
C TYR A 76 8.32 8.63 7.51
N ASN A 77 7.16 8.79 8.16
CA ASN A 77 6.99 8.28 9.52
C ASN A 77 7.18 6.76 9.59
N ILE A 78 6.66 6.00 8.62
CA ILE A 78 6.85 4.54 8.57
C ILE A 78 8.34 4.20 8.37
N ILE A 79 9.03 4.91 7.48
CA ILE A 79 10.48 4.72 7.25
C ILE A 79 11.28 5.06 8.51
N ASP A 80 10.93 6.12 9.21
CA ASP A 80 11.61 6.50 10.47
C ASP A 80 11.40 5.43 11.56
N LEU A 81 10.19 4.84 11.64
CA LEU A 81 9.95 3.68 12.52
C LEU A 81 10.84 2.49 12.16
N LEU A 82 11.03 2.19 10.87
CA LEU A 82 11.91 1.11 10.41
C LEU A 82 13.39 1.41 10.73
N LYS A 83 13.85 2.64 10.45
CA LYS A 83 15.22 3.07 10.71
C LYS A 83 15.56 3.08 12.21
N GLY A 84 14.57 3.37 13.05
CA GLY A 84 14.72 3.38 14.52
C GLY A 84 14.72 2.00 15.17
N LYS A 85 14.41 0.93 14.44
CA LYS A 85 14.48 -0.43 14.98
C LYS A 85 15.89 -1.00 14.89
N GLU A 86 16.26 -1.77 15.93
CA GLU A 86 17.42 -2.66 15.87
C GLU A 86 17.26 -3.65 14.69
N GLU A 87 18.37 -4.01 14.05
CA GLU A 87 18.36 -4.85 12.85
C GLU A 87 17.61 -6.19 13.07
N SER A 88 17.75 -6.79 14.25
CA SER A 88 17.05 -8.02 14.64
C SER A 88 15.54 -7.85 14.80
N ALA A 89 15.07 -6.64 15.08
CA ALA A 89 13.66 -6.29 15.30
C ALA A 89 12.97 -5.74 14.05
N LYS A 90 13.70 -5.52 12.96
CA LYS A 90 13.11 -5.10 11.69
C LYS A 90 12.29 -6.22 11.05
N PRO A 91 11.17 -5.93 10.36
CA PRO A 91 10.45 -6.92 9.57
C PRO A 91 11.33 -7.46 8.45
N SER A 92 11.20 -8.74 8.15
CA SER A 92 11.93 -9.38 7.04
C SER A 92 11.44 -8.89 5.68
N TYR A 93 10.16 -8.53 5.60
CA TYR A 93 9.50 -8.11 4.37
C TYR A 93 8.63 -6.88 4.59
N LEU A 94 8.60 -6.02 3.56
CA LEU A 94 7.59 -4.97 3.45
C LEU A 94 6.74 -5.27 2.21
N LEU A 95 5.42 -5.23 2.36
CA LEU A 95 4.47 -5.27 1.26
C LEU A 95 3.77 -3.92 1.18
N VAL A 96 4.08 -3.16 0.14
CA VAL A 96 3.60 -1.80 -0.01
C VAL A 96 2.70 -1.69 -1.22
N GLU A 97 1.52 -1.11 -1.06
CA GLU A 97 0.57 -0.86 -2.13
C GLU A 97 0.43 0.62 -2.40
N ASN A 98 0.32 0.99 -3.67
CA ASN A 98 -0.04 2.36 -4.06
C ASN A 98 -0.73 2.38 -5.42
N VAL A 99 -1.28 3.55 -5.79
CA VAL A 99 -1.83 3.77 -7.13
C VAL A 99 -0.72 3.71 -8.18
N LYS A 100 -1.02 3.17 -9.37
CA LYS A 100 -0.06 3.10 -10.50
C LYS A 100 0.58 4.46 -10.82
N ASN A 101 -0.18 5.54 -10.64
CA ASN A 101 0.28 6.90 -10.93
C ASN A 101 1.52 7.33 -10.11
N LEU A 102 1.79 6.68 -8.97
CA LEU A 102 3.02 6.92 -8.19
C LEU A 102 4.29 6.79 -9.05
N LEU A 103 4.27 5.89 -10.06
CA LEU A 103 5.42 5.65 -10.95
C LEU A 103 5.73 6.83 -11.87
N SER A 104 4.76 7.72 -12.11
CA SER A 104 4.87 8.82 -13.09
C SER A 104 4.74 10.23 -12.48
N ILE A 105 4.29 10.33 -11.24
CA ILE A 105 4.20 11.62 -10.53
C ILE A 105 5.59 12.26 -10.47
N ASN A 106 5.66 13.56 -10.71
CA ASN A 106 6.89 14.33 -10.70
C ASN A 106 7.99 13.69 -11.57
N ALA A 107 7.62 13.23 -12.79
CA ALA A 107 8.51 12.54 -13.73
C ALA A 107 9.23 11.31 -13.14
N GLY A 108 8.61 10.64 -12.18
CA GLY A 108 9.15 9.45 -11.50
C GLY A 108 10.06 9.75 -10.30
N PHE A 109 10.39 11.01 -10.03
CA PHE A 109 11.26 11.35 -8.89
C PHE A 109 10.65 10.98 -7.53
N ASP A 110 9.32 11.02 -7.39
CA ASP A 110 8.64 10.64 -6.16
C ASP A 110 8.81 9.14 -5.90
N PHE A 111 8.67 8.31 -6.93
CA PHE A 111 8.88 6.87 -6.82
C PHE A 111 10.36 6.54 -6.54
N ALA A 112 11.29 7.22 -7.19
CA ALA A 112 12.72 7.07 -6.90
C ALA A 112 13.04 7.41 -5.44
N SER A 113 12.39 8.44 -4.87
CA SER A 113 12.52 8.80 -3.46
C SER A 113 11.99 7.71 -2.52
N VAL A 114 10.87 7.08 -2.88
CA VAL A 114 10.33 5.93 -2.12
C VAL A 114 11.35 4.79 -2.09
N LEU A 115 11.91 4.41 -3.22
CA LEU A 115 12.90 3.33 -3.29
C LEU A 115 14.17 3.67 -2.54
N PHE A 116 14.66 4.90 -2.65
CA PHE A 116 15.86 5.38 -1.96
C PHE A 116 15.70 5.30 -0.43
N GLU A 117 14.58 5.73 0.11
CA GLU A 117 14.34 5.68 1.56
C GLU A 117 14.25 4.24 2.10
N MET A 118 13.71 3.31 1.31
CA MET A 118 13.71 1.88 1.67
C MET A 118 15.12 1.29 1.60
N ASP A 119 15.93 1.66 0.61
CA ASP A 119 17.32 1.25 0.50
C ASP A 119 18.14 1.72 1.70
N GLU A 120 17.99 3.00 2.08
CA GLU A 120 18.60 3.59 3.29
C GLU A 120 18.15 2.90 4.60
N ALA A 121 16.95 2.34 4.63
CA ALA A 121 16.45 1.56 5.76
C ALA A 121 16.98 0.11 5.78
N GLY A 122 17.72 -0.31 4.74
CA GLY A 122 18.35 -1.62 4.62
C GLY A 122 17.57 -2.63 3.79
N TYR A 123 16.63 -2.19 2.95
CA TYR A 123 15.77 -3.07 2.16
C TYR A 123 16.10 -3.04 0.66
N ASP A 124 16.12 -4.22 0.06
CA ASP A 124 16.16 -4.39 -1.41
C ASP A 124 14.74 -4.46 -1.95
N CYS A 125 14.40 -3.58 -2.90
CA CYS A 125 13.05 -3.42 -3.43
C CYS A 125 12.87 -4.05 -4.80
N ARG A 126 11.71 -4.69 -5.01
CA ARG A 126 11.17 -5.06 -6.33
C ARG A 126 9.72 -4.62 -6.41
N TRP A 127 9.26 -4.28 -7.60
CA TRP A 127 7.88 -3.83 -7.79
C TRP A 127 7.27 -4.36 -9.08
N GLN A 128 5.95 -4.41 -9.08
CA GLN A 128 5.15 -4.78 -10.24
C GLN A 128 3.83 -4.04 -10.21
N VAL A 129 3.33 -3.63 -11.38
CA VAL A 129 1.95 -3.18 -11.53
C VAL A 129 1.07 -4.39 -11.75
N LEU A 130 0.11 -4.59 -10.88
CA LEU A 130 -0.90 -5.63 -10.97
C LEU A 130 -2.27 -5.02 -11.20
N ASN A 131 -3.12 -5.73 -11.94
CA ASN A 131 -4.50 -5.34 -12.15
C ASN A 131 -5.42 -6.43 -11.60
N SER A 132 -6.34 -6.06 -10.71
CA SER A 132 -7.24 -7.03 -10.06
C SER A 132 -8.03 -7.88 -11.04
N LYS A 133 -8.34 -7.35 -12.25
CA LYS A 133 -9.01 -8.10 -13.31
C LYS A 133 -8.27 -9.37 -13.76
N ASN A 134 -6.94 -9.42 -13.59
CA ASN A 134 -6.13 -10.56 -13.98
C ASN A 134 -6.08 -11.65 -12.90
N PHE A 135 -6.78 -11.45 -11.77
CA PHE A 135 -6.78 -12.32 -10.60
C PHE A 135 -8.20 -12.71 -10.16
N GLY A 136 -9.12 -12.84 -11.11
CA GLY A 136 -10.49 -13.28 -10.85
C GLY A 136 -11.41 -12.25 -10.18
N VAL A 137 -10.96 -11.00 -10.02
CA VAL A 137 -11.79 -9.93 -9.46
C VAL A 137 -12.40 -9.11 -10.62
N PRO A 138 -13.73 -8.97 -10.73
CA PRO A 138 -14.39 -8.24 -11.84
C PRO A 138 -14.24 -6.72 -11.67
N GLN A 139 -13.02 -6.23 -11.52
CA GLN A 139 -12.71 -4.81 -11.37
C GLN A 139 -11.41 -4.46 -12.09
N ASN A 140 -11.45 -3.45 -12.94
CA ASN A 140 -10.26 -2.90 -13.56
C ASN A 140 -9.57 -1.91 -12.60
N ARG A 141 -8.67 -2.43 -11.76
CA ARG A 141 -7.96 -1.67 -10.72
C ARG A 141 -6.47 -1.95 -10.80
N GLU A 142 -5.71 -1.02 -11.35
CA GLU A 142 -4.25 -1.10 -11.41
C GLU A 142 -3.63 -0.52 -10.14
N ARG A 143 -2.67 -1.27 -9.57
CA ARG A 143 -1.90 -0.86 -8.40
C ARG A 143 -0.44 -1.27 -8.57
N VAL A 144 0.46 -0.44 -8.10
CA VAL A 144 1.84 -0.84 -7.92
C VAL A 144 1.98 -1.51 -6.56
N PHE A 145 2.55 -2.70 -6.57
CA PHE A 145 2.97 -3.42 -5.38
C PHE A 145 4.49 -3.41 -5.32
N ILE A 146 5.03 -3.01 -4.17
CA ILE A 146 6.45 -3.05 -3.89
C ILE A 146 6.66 -4.10 -2.81
N ILE A 147 7.54 -5.06 -3.08
CA ILE A 147 8.02 -6.03 -2.11
C ILE A 147 9.46 -5.68 -1.80
N ALA A 148 9.73 -5.37 -0.53
CA ALA A 148 11.05 -5.06 -0.06
C ALA A 148 11.51 -6.13 0.94
N ASN A 149 12.73 -6.65 0.73
CA ASN A 149 13.34 -7.66 1.60
C ASN A 149 14.43 -7.00 2.43
N LEU A 150 14.46 -7.29 3.74
CA LEU A 150 15.57 -6.88 4.58
C LEU A 150 16.87 -7.58 4.11
N ARG A 151 17.86 -6.79 3.72
CA ARG A 151 19.08 -7.25 3.03
C ARG A 151 19.87 -8.27 3.85
N SER A 152 19.88 -8.09 5.16
CA SER A 152 20.60 -8.99 6.10
C SER A 152 19.96 -10.36 6.26
N ARG A 153 18.69 -10.55 5.87
CA ARG A 153 17.96 -11.82 6.06
C ARG A 153 17.82 -12.66 4.79
N GLY A 154 18.55 -12.30 3.75
CA GLY A 154 18.51 -13.02 2.48
C GLY A 154 17.31 -12.64 1.62
N ARG A 155 17.24 -13.23 0.43
CA ARG A 155 16.32 -12.81 -0.62
C ARG A 155 15.52 -14.00 -1.15
N ARG A 156 14.20 -13.88 -1.16
CA ARG A 156 13.31 -14.71 -1.97
C ARG A 156 12.78 -13.91 -3.16
N GLU A 157 12.77 -14.51 -4.32
CA GLU A 157 12.18 -13.94 -5.51
C GLU A 157 10.68 -14.21 -5.51
N ILE A 158 9.87 -13.13 -5.37
CA ILE A 158 8.42 -13.21 -5.31
C ILE A 158 7.80 -12.64 -6.58
N LEU A 159 8.40 -11.62 -7.17
CA LEU A 159 7.95 -11.02 -8.43
C LEU A 159 8.81 -11.50 -9.63
N PRO A 160 8.25 -11.58 -10.83
CA PRO A 160 6.90 -11.16 -11.21
C PRO A 160 5.81 -12.19 -10.91
N LEU A 161 4.59 -11.70 -10.64
CA LEU A 161 3.38 -12.52 -10.57
C LEU A 161 2.64 -12.45 -11.91
N THR A 162 2.09 -13.56 -12.35
CA THR A 162 1.21 -13.64 -13.53
C THR A 162 -0.22 -13.88 -13.06
N GLY A 163 -1.19 -13.16 -13.64
CA GLY A 163 -2.61 -13.34 -13.37
C GLY A 163 -3.35 -13.96 -14.55
N GLU A 164 -4.49 -14.57 -14.30
CA GLU A 164 -5.40 -15.03 -15.33
C GLU A 164 -6.20 -13.86 -15.90
N ASN A 165 -6.39 -13.83 -17.23
CA ASN A 165 -7.23 -12.83 -17.89
C ASN A 165 -8.69 -13.23 -17.72
N ALA A 166 -9.48 -12.36 -17.10
CA ALA A 166 -10.93 -12.48 -17.06
C ALA A 166 -11.58 -11.63 -18.17
N ALA A 167 -12.69 -12.10 -18.73
CA ALA A 167 -13.43 -11.36 -19.76
C ALA A 167 -14.04 -10.07 -19.20
N ALA A 168 -14.07 -9.01 -20.00
CA ALA A 168 -14.73 -7.77 -19.62
C ALA A 168 -16.25 -7.96 -19.52
N LEU A 169 -16.90 -7.31 -18.54
CA LEU A 169 -18.36 -7.30 -18.43
C LEU A 169 -18.99 -6.65 -19.66
N ASN A 170 -20.05 -7.28 -20.17
CA ASN A 170 -20.85 -6.69 -21.24
C ASN A 170 -21.59 -5.45 -20.71
N GLN A 171 -21.37 -4.31 -21.35
CA GLN A 171 -22.13 -3.10 -21.05
C GLN A 171 -23.51 -3.20 -21.66
N LEU A 172 -24.55 -3.30 -20.84
CA LEU A 172 -25.95 -3.43 -21.27
C LEU A 172 -26.57 -2.07 -21.55
N ILE A 173 -26.24 -1.05 -20.80
CA ILE A 173 -26.71 0.32 -21.00
C ILE A 173 -25.49 1.27 -21.01
N GLY A 174 -25.38 2.06 -22.06
CA GLY A 174 -24.34 3.07 -22.23
C GLY A 174 -24.62 4.33 -21.41
N GLY A 175 -23.68 5.27 -21.40
CA GLY A 175 -23.81 6.56 -20.73
C GLY A 175 -22.53 7.01 -20.01
N MET A 176 -22.62 8.07 -19.23
CA MET A 176 -21.54 8.48 -18.33
C MET A 176 -21.29 7.41 -17.27
N GLN A 177 -20.09 7.32 -16.74
CA GLN A 177 -19.63 6.19 -15.90
C GLN A 177 -20.59 5.83 -14.75
N GLY A 178 -21.23 6.80 -14.12
CA GLY A 178 -22.20 6.58 -13.03
C GLY A 178 -23.56 6.01 -13.44
N TYR A 179 -23.84 5.93 -14.75
CA TYR A 179 -25.15 5.49 -15.30
C TYR A 179 -25.04 4.23 -16.17
N ARG A 180 -23.86 3.63 -16.23
CA ARG A 180 -23.66 2.41 -17.02
C ARG A 180 -24.17 1.19 -16.27
N VAL A 181 -24.86 0.32 -16.98
CA VAL A 181 -25.29 -0.98 -16.47
C VAL A 181 -24.50 -2.07 -17.18
N TYR A 182 -23.95 -2.99 -16.41
CA TYR A 182 -23.16 -4.11 -16.91
C TYR A 182 -23.84 -5.43 -16.60
N GLY A 183 -23.60 -6.45 -17.42
CA GLY A 183 -23.94 -7.82 -17.12
C GLY A 183 -23.14 -8.33 -15.90
N THR A 184 -23.54 -9.49 -15.39
CA THR A 184 -22.93 -10.10 -14.19
C THR A 184 -21.71 -10.97 -14.47
N ASP A 185 -21.43 -11.23 -15.75
CA ASP A 185 -20.37 -12.12 -16.23
C ASP A 185 -19.22 -11.30 -16.84
N GLY A 186 -18.10 -11.21 -16.12
CA GLY A 186 -16.89 -10.54 -16.58
C GLY A 186 -16.38 -9.44 -15.64
N ILE A 187 -15.55 -8.54 -16.17
CA ILE A 187 -14.82 -7.53 -15.39
C ILE A 187 -15.46 -6.16 -15.52
N SER A 188 -15.86 -5.54 -14.41
CA SER A 188 -16.37 -4.17 -14.39
C SER A 188 -15.26 -3.13 -14.58
N ALA A 189 -15.63 -1.96 -15.11
CA ALA A 189 -14.80 -0.77 -14.98
C ALA A 189 -14.68 -0.37 -13.50
N THR A 190 -13.58 0.28 -13.13
CA THR A 190 -13.42 0.83 -11.78
C THR A 190 -14.53 1.84 -11.50
N LEU A 191 -15.32 1.59 -10.46
CA LEU A 191 -16.31 2.55 -9.98
C LEU A 191 -15.55 3.72 -9.32
N VAL A 192 -15.70 4.90 -9.87
CA VAL A 192 -15.22 6.13 -9.22
C VAL A 192 -16.28 6.51 -8.20
N GLY A 193 -15.94 6.49 -6.91
CA GLY A 193 -16.80 7.07 -5.89
C GLY A 193 -17.05 8.54 -6.25
N ASN A 194 -18.31 8.96 -6.33
CA ASN A 194 -18.66 10.36 -6.45
C ASN A 194 -18.19 11.06 -5.18
N ALA A 195 -17.05 11.73 -5.24
CA ALA A 195 -16.74 12.82 -4.34
C ALA A 195 -17.59 14.03 -4.77
N GLY A 196 -18.92 13.83 -4.74
CA GLY A 196 -19.89 14.90 -4.88
C GLY A 196 -19.96 15.65 -3.57
N GLY A 197 -19.04 16.57 -3.36
CA GLY A 197 -19.29 17.68 -2.46
C GLY A 197 -20.34 18.58 -3.12
N VAL A 198 -21.45 18.76 -2.45
CA VAL A 198 -22.30 19.96 -2.55
C VAL A 198 -21.72 21.00 -1.63
#